data_5239999c05265ec1ed5d2d43d17dd3b0
#
_entry.id   5239999c05265ec1ed5d2d43d17dd3b0
#
_cell.length_a   1.000
_cell.length_b   1.000
_cell.length_c   1.000
_cell.angle_alpha   90.00
_cell.angle_beta   90.00
_cell.angle_gamma   90.00
#
_symmetry.space_group_name_H-M   'P 1'
#
loop_
_entity.id
_entity.type
_entity.pdbx_description
1 polymer ?
#
loop_
_entity_poly.entity_id
_entity_poly.type
_entity_poly.pdbx_seq_one_letter_code
_entity_poly.pdbx_strand_id
1 'polypeptide(L)'
;MTSPRAILISHSHADHFGGIEGIIASERIGRAEDGLVPIYAPAGFLEEAVSENVYAGTAMSRRADYQFGTDAAARAHQGSLPGLSQITPKGTVNLPRPTHVIEHDQTIVIDGVEVFFQLTPGTEAPAEMNNYFPQFRALWLADNTLATLHNLYPIRGAQVRDAKAWVNYILDLVHRFGAQATVAFQAHEWPHENTAEQPNAVREYLLNTAAVYKYIHDQTLHLANQGYTADEIGRRIEVPDQLLRHWYIRPYYGSVEINAHAVYNRYLGYFNGNPINLFPLAEEQFARKFVEYGGSADQVLQRAQADFDAGDYQWAAYAANQVVFTDPDNQRARYLAADALEQLGYQSEPSIWRNAYLQGAEELRHGVDSSQQLIGNKGALLSHVSVESVLDYLAISLDGQKAASDDFELELTVEHPDTGQDAESYLLYLRGGALLYHRIEGSDGTRPHATLLRSQLGALIAGRPVPVGIERDARDLLGRLQGYLVNLAASSRFNIIEP
;
A
#
# COMPACT_ATOMS: atom_id res chain seq x y z
N MET A 1 -23.77 8.01 23.14
CA MET A 1 -22.39 8.51 22.94
C MET A 1 -22.45 10.00 22.71
N THR A 2 -21.65 10.78 23.42
CA THR A 2 -21.45 12.20 23.10
C THR A 2 -20.74 12.28 21.72
N SER A 3 -21.05 13.30 20.93
CA SER A 3 -20.39 13.55 19.63
C SER A 3 -18.87 13.66 19.81
N PRO A 4 -18.04 13.16 18.88
CA PRO A 4 -16.59 13.40 18.91
C PRO A 4 -16.29 14.90 18.92
N ARG A 5 -15.20 15.30 19.59
CA ARG A 5 -14.73 16.69 19.66
C ARG A 5 -13.63 16.99 18.64
N ALA A 6 -12.91 15.97 18.24
CA ALA A 6 -11.92 16.00 17.16
C ALA A 6 -11.74 14.59 16.60
N ILE A 7 -11.16 14.51 15.42
CA ILE A 7 -10.69 13.28 14.77
C ILE A 7 -9.21 13.44 14.50
N LEU A 8 -8.42 12.48 14.91
CA LEU A 8 -6.99 12.40 14.61
C LEU A 8 -6.78 11.26 13.62
N ILE A 9 -6.24 11.55 12.44
CA ILE A 9 -5.86 10.54 11.45
C ILE A 9 -4.37 10.31 11.61
N SER A 10 -3.98 9.10 11.94
CA SER A 10 -2.58 8.75 12.15
C SER A 10 -1.77 8.77 10.86
N HIS A 11 -2.30 8.22 9.76
CA HIS A 11 -1.57 8.06 8.50
C HIS A 11 -2.48 7.82 7.30
N SER A 12 -1.85 7.64 6.12
CA SER A 12 -2.51 7.63 4.80
C SER A 12 -3.07 6.28 4.35
N HIS A 13 -3.09 5.24 5.19
CA HIS A 13 -3.73 3.96 4.84
C HIS A 13 -5.24 3.98 5.04
N ALA A 14 -5.95 3.33 4.13
CA ALA A 14 -7.41 3.42 4.03
C ALA A 14 -8.18 2.90 5.25
N ASP A 15 -7.64 1.93 5.97
CA ASP A 15 -8.23 1.36 7.19
C ASP A 15 -8.15 2.31 8.40
N HIS A 16 -7.36 3.40 8.30
CA HIS A 16 -7.22 4.41 9.37
C HIS A 16 -8.03 5.69 9.12
N PHE A 17 -8.54 5.91 7.90
CA PHE A 17 -9.37 7.09 7.61
C PHE A 17 -10.68 6.75 6.90
N GLY A 18 -10.75 5.63 6.19
CA GLY A 18 -11.83 5.36 5.23
C GLY A 18 -13.22 5.25 5.84
N GLY A 19 -13.32 4.95 7.15
CA GLY A 19 -14.57 4.77 7.87
C GLY A 19 -15.10 6.02 8.59
N ILE A 20 -14.47 7.18 8.48
CA ILE A 20 -14.81 8.39 9.25
C ILE A 20 -16.26 8.83 9.03
N GLU A 21 -16.78 8.77 7.81
CA GLU A 21 -18.17 9.15 7.51
C GLU A 21 -19.21 8.19 8.11
N GLY A 22 -18.80 6.99 8.51
CA GLY A 22 -19.63 6.10 9.33
C GLY A 22 -19.75 6.53 10.79
N ILE A 23 -18.86 7.43 11.25
CA ILE A 23 -18.84 7.95 12.63
C ILE A 23 -19.48 9.34 12.70
N ILE A 24 -19.23 10.19 11.70
CA ILE A 24 -19.70 11.56 11.64
C ILE A 24 -20.07 11.94 10.20
N ALA A 25 -21.22 12.60 10.03
CA ALA A 25 -21.66 13.09 8.75
C ALA A 25 -20.73 14.23 8.26
N SER A 26 -20.46 14.28 6.94
CA SER A 26 -19.47 15.19 6.33
C SER A 26 -19.78 16.67 6.61
N GLU A 27 -21.07 17.07 6.67
CA GLU A 27 -21.52 18.43 7.00
C GLU A 27 -21.22 18.86 8.44
N ARG A 28 -20.82 17.94 9.30
CA ARG A 28 -20.38 18.21 10.67
C ARG A 28 -18.86 18.34 10.80
N ILE A 29 -18.12 18.09 9.74
CA ILE A 29 -16.66 18.22 9.70
C ILE A 29 -16.33 19.67 9.38
N GLY A 30 -15.47 20.30 10.19
CA GLY A 30 -15.07 21.68 10.00
C GLY A 30 -14.26 22.21 11.17
N ARG A 31 -14.24 23.52 11.34
CA ARG A 31 -13.47 24.16 12.41
C ARG A 31 -14.22 24.12 13.73
N ALA A 32 -13.48 23.95 14.84
CA ALA A 32 -14.05 23.90 16.18
C ALA A 32 -14.74 25.22 16.59
N GLU A 33 -14.23 26.36 16.14
CA GLU A 33 -14.84 27.67 16.36
C GLU A 33 -16.23 27.83 15.74
N ASP A 34 -16.52 27.05 14.68
CA ASP A 34 -17.83 27.03 14.01
C ASP A 34 -18.78 25.99 14.65
N GLY A 35 -18.38 25.36 15.76
CA GLY A 35 -19.14 24.29 16.42
C GLY A 35 -19.11 22.96 15.67
N LEU A 36 -18.19 22.80 14.73
CA LEU A 36 -17.98 21.60 13.95
C LEU A 36 -16.85 20.72 14.54
N VAL A 37 -16.60 19.56 13.95
CA VAL A 37 -15.59 18.61 14.42
C VAL A 37 -14.35 18.70 13.53
N PRO A 38 -13.21 19.16 14.07
CA PRO A 38 -11.97 19.26 13.30
C PRO A 38 -11.36 17.88 13.06
N ILE A 39 -10.68 17.76 11.89
CA ILE A 39 -9.85 16.62 11.52
C ILE A 39 -8.39 17.08 11.47
N TYR A 40 -7.55 16.41 12.24
CA TYR A 40 -6.11 16.59 12.25
C TYR A 40 -5.45 15.43 11.50
N ALA A 41 -4.55 15.72 10.57
CA ALA A 41 -3.80 14.70 9.81
C ALA A 41 -2.35 15.16 9.57
N PRO A 42 -1.40 14.24 9.36
CA PRO A 42 -0.02 14.59 9.05
C PRO A 42 0.11 15.28 7.69
N ALA A 43 1.15 16.08 7.54
CA ALA A 43 1.53 16.67 6.25
C ALA A 43 1.68 15.58 5.18
N GLY A 44 1.21 15.85 3.96
CA GLY A 44 1.21 14.91 2.83
C GLY A 44 0.08 13.86 2.88
N PHE A 45 -0.80 13.87 3.88
CA PHE A 45 -1.83 12.84 4.05
C PHE A 45 -2.67 12.61 2.78
N LEU A 46 -3.19 13.69 2.16
CA LEU A 46 -4.07 13.55 0.99
C LEU A 46 -3.32 13.01 -0.22
N GLU A 47 -2.15 13.54 -0.49
CA GLU A 47 -1.29 13.17 -1.61
C GLU A 47 -0.87 11.70 -1.51
N GLU A 48 -0.45 11.26 -0.31
CA GLU A 48 0.01 9.90 -0.10
C GLU A 48 -1.15 8.89 -0.06
N ALA A 49 -2.31 9.28 0.48
CA ALA A 49 -3.51 8.45 0.41
C ALA A 49 -3.93 8.19 -1.04
N VAL A 50 -3.75 9.16 -1.95
CA VAL A 50 -4.01 8.99 -3.38
C VAL A 50 -2.91 8.20 -4.07
N SER A 51 -1.65 8.53 -3.83
CA SER A 51 -0.50 7.82 -4.40
C SER A 51 -0.62 6.32 -4.18
N GLU A 52 -0.88 5.88 -2.97
CA GLU A 52 -0.99 4.46 -2.65
C GLU A 52 -2.31 3.81 -3.13
N ASN A 53 -3.45 4.48 -2.95
CA ASN A 53 -4.75 3.85 -3.19
C ASN A 53 -5.29 4.06 -4.61
N VAL A 54 -4.74 5.01 -5.39
CA VAL A 54 -5.26 5.38 -6.70
C VAL A 54 -4.26 5.12 -7.82
N TYR A 55 -3.03 5.62 -7.76
CA TYR A 55 -2.08 5.53 -8.88
C TYR A 55 -1.77 4.08 -9.26
N ALA A 56 -1.27 3.30 -8.32
CA ALA A 56 -1.08 1.85 -8.48
C ALA A 56 -2.27 1.03 -7.94
N GLY A 57 -3.37 1.68 -7.58
CA GLY A 57 -4.45 1.12 -6.77
C GLY A 57 -5.10 -0.12 -7.37
N THR A 58 -5.16 -0.27 -8.71
CA THR A 58 -5.67 -1.49 -9.33
C THR A 58 -4.74 -2.67 -9.12
N ALA A 59 -3.44 -2.49 -9.37
CA ALA A 59 -2.43 -3.52 -9.15
C ALA A 59 -2.29 -3.86 -7.67
N MET A 60 -2.27 -2.84 -6.82
CA MET A 60 -2.16 -2.99 -5.36
C MET A 60 -3.38 -3.72 -4.78
N SER A 61 -4.59 -3.39 -5.21
CA SER A 61 -5.83 -4.07 -4.80
C SER A 61 -5.81 -5.56 -5.19
N ARG A 62 -5.39 -5.87 -6.41
CA ARG A 62 -5.26 -7.26 -6.86
C ARG A 62 -4.22 -8.05 -6.05
N ARG A 63 -3.07 -7.45 -5.77
CA ARG A 63 -2.02 -8.05 -4.94
C ARG A 63 -2.42 -8.17 -3.47
N ALA A 64 -3.31 -7.29 -3.00
CA ALA A 64 -3.87 -7.37 -1.65
C ALA A 64 -4.73 -8.63 -1.45
N ASP A 65 -5.33 -9.21 -2.50
CA ASP A 65 -6.00 -10.51 -2.42
C ASP A 65 -5.04 -11.60 -1.90
N TYR A 66 -3.78 -11.57 -2.35
CA TYR A 66 -2.74 -12.48 -1.87
C TYR A 66 -2.28 -12.13 -0.45
N GLN A 67 -2.10 -10.87 -0.12
CA GLN A 67 -1.65 -10.47 1.22
C GLN A 67 -2.68 -10.86 2.30
N PHE A 68 -3.96 -10.73 1.99
CA PHE A 68 -5.04 -10.96 2.95
C PHE A 68 -5.77 -12.29 2.74
N GLY A 69 -5.46 -13.04 1.69
CA GLY A 69 -6.09 -14.32 1.41
C GLY A 69 -7.59 -14.20 1.17
N THR A 70 -8.02 -13.22 0.37
CA THR A 70 -9.43 -12.80 0.25
C THR A 70 -10.34 -13.93 -0.20
N ASP A 71 -9.98 -14.66 -1.26
CA ASP A 71 -10.78 -15.76 -1.80
C ASP A 71 -10.64 -17.02 -0.93
N ALA A 72 -9.42 -17.29 -0.44
CA ALA A 72 -9.15 -18.40 0.47
C ALA A 72 -9.96 -18.27 1.77
N ALA A 73 -10.04 -17.07 2.37
CA ALA A 73 -10.85 -16.80 3.55
C ALA A 73 -12.36 -16.97 3.27
N ALA A 74 -12.82 -16.52 2.09
CA ALA A 74 -14.23 -16.60 1.71
C ALA A 74 -14.72 -18.05 1.53
N ARG A 75 -13.83 -18.99 1.19
CA ARG A 75 -14.13 -20.42 1.02
C ARG A 75 -13.85 -21.27 2.24
N ALA A 76 -13.71 -20.65 3.42
CA ALA A 76 -13.51 -21.33 4.71
C ALA A 76 -12.21 -22.15 4.80
N HIS A 77 -11.16 -21.75 4.07
CA HIS A 77 -9.83 -22.27 4.34
C HIS A 77 -9.36 -21.81 5.72
N GLN A 78 -9.27 -22.75 6.62
CA GLN A 78 -8.83 -22.49 8.00
C GLN A 78 -7.39 -21.98 8.01
N GLY A 79 -7.17 -20.86 8.70
CA GLY A 79 -5.83 -20.29 8.87
C GLY A 79 -5.52 -19.09 7.97
N SER A 80 -6.42 -18.71 7.07
CA SER A 80 -6.29 -17.46 6.32
C SER A 80 -6.84 -16.29 7.14
N LEU A 81 -5.96 -15.49 7.72
CA LEU A 81 -6.29 -14.31 8.53
C LEU A 81 -5.38 -13.15 8.14
N PRO A 82 -5.86 -11.89 8.17
CA PRO A 82 -5.06 -10.72 7.84
C PRO A 82 -3.78 -10.51 8.67
N GLY A 83 -3.73 -11.08 9.88
CA GLY A 83 -2.57 -10.98 10.78
C GLY A 83 -2.59 -9.77 11.71
N LEU A 84 -3.29 -8.71 11.34
CA LEU A 84 -3.53 -7.51 12.15
C LEU A 84 -4.96 -7.44 12.68
N SER A 85 -5.87 -8.25 12.12
CA SER A 85 -7.27 -8.33 12.52
C SER A 85 -7.85 -9.70 12.15
N GLN A 86 -9.10 -9.95 12.48
CA GLN A 86 -9.77 -11.23 12.13
C GLN A 86 -10.26 -11.26 10.69
N ILE A 87 -10.71 -10.13 10.15
CA ILE A 87 -11.23 -10.00 8.78
C ILE A 87 -10.86 -8.64 8.20
N THR A 88 -10.76 -8.56 6.88
CA THR A 88 -10.71 -7.30 6.17
C THR A 88 -12.14 -6.75 6.07
N PRO A 89 -12.45 -5.57 6.62
CA PRO A 89 -13.80 -5.01 6.58
C PRO A 89 -14.19 -4.68 5.14
N LYS A 90 -15.48 -4.87 4.82
CA LYS A 90 -16.07 -4.45 3.55
C LYS A 90 -16.90 -3.20 3.77
N GLY A 91 -16.79 -2.23 2.89
CA GLY A 91 -17.55 -0.98 3.00
C GLY A 91 -17.09 0.08 2.01
N THR A 92 -17.67 1.26 2.15
CA THR A 92 -17.25 2.44 1.38
C THR A 92 -16.04 3.06 2.07
N VAL A 93 -15.02 3.36 1.29
CA VAL A 93 -13.84 4.10 1.74
C VAL A 93 -13.99 5.53 1.25
N ASN A 94 -14.04 6.48 2.19
CA ASN A 94 -14.08 7.91 1.90
C ASN A 94 -12.77 8.56 2.34
N LEU A 95 -12.36 9.60 1.63
CA LEU A 95 -11.15 10.36 1.95
C LEU A 95 -11.58 11.73 2.51
N PRO A 96 -11.63 11.91 3.84
CA PRO A 96 -12.01 13.17 4.42
C PRO A 96 -10.89 14.21 4.24
N ARG A 97 -11.27 15.46 3.98
CA ARG A 97 -10.30 16.55 3.92
C ARG A 97 -9.94 16.99 5.34
N PRO A 98 -8.65 16.97 5.73
CA PRO A 98 -8.22 17.50 7.01
C PRO A 98 -8.55 19.00 7.14
N THR A 99 -9.01 19.40 8.31
CA THR A 99 -9.21 20.83 8.64
C THR A 99 -7.92 21.45 9.21
N HIS A 100 -7.03 20.60 9.76
CA HIS A 100 -5.76 20.98 10.33
C HIS A 100 -4.69 19.98 9.87
N VAL A 101 -3.67 20.50 9.21
CA VAL A 101 -2.49 19.73 8.80
C VAL A 101 -1.39 19.93 9.83
N ILE A 102 -0.82 18.85 10.32
CA ILE A 102 0.33 18.85 11.22
C ILE A 102 1.59 18.88 10.35
N GLU A 103 2.26 20.02 10.27
CA GLU A 103 3.42 20.24 9.40
C GLU A 103 4.76 20.00 10.09
N HIS A 104 4.79 20.00 11.43
CA HIS A 104 5.98 19.77 12.26
C HIS A 104 5.56 19.26 13.63
N ASP A 105 6.51 18.74 14.40
CA ASP A 105 6.30 18.33 15.78
C ASP A 105 5.79 19.49 16.61
N GLN A 106 4.66 19.33 17.26
CA GLN A 106 4.02 20.39 18.04
C GLN A 106 3.05 19.83 19.08
N THR A 107 2.70 20.68 20.05
CA THR A 107 1.62 20.39 21.02
C THR A 107 0.42 21.27 20.74
N ILE A 108 -0.77 20.68 20.69
CA ILE A 108 -2.04 21.38 20.52
C ILE A 108 -2.98 20.98 21.66
N VAL A 109 -3.73 21.95 22.19
CA VAL A 109 -4.80 21.66 23.15
C VAL A 109 -6.11 21.49 22.37
N ILE A 110 -6.71 20.31 22.48
CA ILE A 110 -7.96 19.94 21.81
C ILE A 110 -9.01 19.61 22.87
N ASP A 111 -10.05 20.43 22.98
CA ASP A 111 -11.13 20.28 23.98
C ASP A 111 -10.59 20.09 25.43
N GLY A 112 -9.52 20.83 25.77
CA GLY A 112 -8.86 20.77 27.09
C GLY A 112 -7.84 19.63 27.26
N VAL A 113 -7.66 18.78 26.26
CA VAL A 113 -6.64 17.73 26.24
C VAL A 113 -5.41 18.21 25.48
N GLU A 114 -4.26 18.18 26.16
CA GLU A 114 -2.96 18.45 25.52
C GLU A 114 -2.54 17.23 24.71
N VAL A 115 -2.22 17.44 23.42
CA VAL A 115 -1.77 16.40 22.50
C VAL A 115 -0.45 16.84 21.87
N PHE A 116 0.61 16.09 22.09
CA PHE A 116 1.84 16.25 21.36
C PHE A 116 1.77 15.39 20.08
N PHE A 117 2.10 15.98 18.96
CA PHE A 117 2.18 15.35 17.64
C PHE A 117 3.64 15.19 17.25
N GLN A 118 4.06 14.00 16.90
CA GLN A 118 5.35 13.70 16.28
C GLN A 118 5.13 13.24 14.86
N LEU A 119 5.66 13.93 13.87
CA LEU A 119 5.65 13.45 12.48
C LEU A 119 6.67 12.34 12.28
N THR A 120 6.25 11.29 11.58
CA THR A 120 7.08 10.10 11.31
C THR A 120 7.04 9.70 9.83
N PRO A 121 7.31 10.62 8.89
CA PRO A 121 7.19 10.33 7.46
C PRO A 121 8.15 9.24 7.02
N GLY A 122 7.68 8.38 6.10
CA GLY A 122 8.47 7.29 5.51
C GLY A 122 8.65 6.08 6.43
N THR A 123 7.87 5.99 7.51
CA THR A 123 7.80 4.82 8.39
C THR A 123 6.77 3.82 7.88
N GLU A 124 5.74 3.49 8.64
CA GLU A 124 4.71 2.54 8.20
C GLU A 124 3.94 3.08 6.98
N ALA A 125 3.70 4.40 6.96
CA ALA A 125 3.19 5.12 5.79
C ALA A 125 4.11 6.29 5.44
N PRO A 126 4.04 6.79 4.16
CA PRO A 126 4.79 7.98 3.76
C PRO A 126 4.40 9.23 4.55
N ALA A 127 3.11 9.38 4.88
CA ALA A 127 2.58 10.42 5.75
C ALA A 127 1.99 9.78 7.01
N GLU A 128 2.68 9.92 8.13
CA GLU A 128 2.31 9.29 9.40
C GLU A 128 2.72 10.16 10.60
N MET A 129 2.03 9.98 11.74
CA MET A 129 2.33 10.64 12.99
C MET A 129 2.02 9.79 14.21
N ASN A 130 2.83 9.91 15.25
CA ASN A 130 2.58 9.42 16.61
C ASN A 130 2.03 10.56 17.49
N ASN A 131 1.38 10.19 18.59
CA ASN A 131 0.84 11.16 19.54
C ASN A 131 1.18 10.79 20.99
N TYR A 132 1.40 11.81 21.83
CA TYR A 132 1.48 11.64 23.27
C TYR A 132 0.46 12.52 23.97
N PHE A 133 -0.21 11.96 24.97
CA PHE A 133 -1.24 12.58 25.78
C PHE A 133 -0.74 12.72 27.23
N PRO A 134 -0.16 13.87 27.63
CA PRO A 134 0.48 14.05 28.93
C PRO A 134 -0.44 13.76 30.12
N GLN A 135 -1.70 14.23 30.07
CA GLN A 135 -2.68 14.02 31.15
C GLN A 135 -2.97 12.54 31.42
N PHE A 136 -2.86 11.70 30.39
CA PHE A 136 -3.11 10.26 30.45
C PHE A 136 -1.83 9.43 30.51
N ARG A 137 -0.65 10.08 30.37
CA ARG A 137 0.65 9.41 30.26
C ARG A 137 0.64 8.30 29.18
N ALA A 138 -0.07 8.55 28.10
CA ALA A 138 -0.38 7.59 27.06
C ALA A 138 0.26 7.97 25.72
N LEU A 139 0.89 7.01 25.06
CA LEU A 139 1.39 7.10 23.69
C LEU A 139 0.42 6.41 22.75
N TRP A 140 0.00 7.10 21.70
CA TRP A 140 -0.64 6.48 20.55
C TRP A 140 0.36 6.40 19.41
N LEU A 141 0.65 5.20 18.94
CA LEU A 141 1.79 4.89 18.09
C LEU A 141 1.36 4.49 16.67
N ALA A 142 0.10 4.73 16.32
CA ALA A 142 -0.44 4.38 15.02
C ALA A 142 -0.07 2.94 14.62
N ASP A 143 0.63 2.74 13.50
CA ASP A 143 1.20 1.47 13.06
C ASP A 143 2.73 1.42 13.20
N ASN A 144 3.35 2.47 13.75
CA ASN A 144 4.79 2.52 14.01
C ASN A 144 5.28 1.47 15.02
N THR A 145 4.40 1.02 15.90
CA THR A 145 4.67 -0.12 16.79
C THR A 145 3.42 -0.98 16.89
N LEU A 146 3.56 -2.28 16.74
CA LEU A 146 2.48 -3.24 16.85
C LEU A 146 2.87 -4.35 17.84
N ALA A 147 1.91 -5.19 18.18
CA ALA A 147 2.17 -6.41 18.94
C ALA A 147 2.65 -7.56 18.03
N THR A 148 3.30 -7.21 16.93
CA THR A 148 3.94 -8.11 15.97
C THR A 148 5.00 -7.34 15.18
N LEU A 149 5.96 -8.05 14.56
CA LEU A 149 6.86 -7.43 13.60
C LEU A 149 6.06 -6.93 12.39
N HIS A 150 6.12 -5.64 12.11
CA HIS A 150 5.51 -5.06 10.92
C HIS A 150 6.40 -5.26 9.68
N ASN A 151 5.81 -5.20 8.50
CA ASN A 151 6.56 -5.27 7.27
C ASN A 151 7.17 -3.91 6.90
N LEU A 152 8.42 -3.93 6.39
CA LEU A 152 9.06 -2.78 5.74
C LEU A 152 8.68 -2.68 4.25
N TYR A 153 8.12 -3.75 3.70
CA TYR A 153 7.52 -3.82 2.39
C TYR A 153 6.32 -4.77 2.45
N PRO A 154 5.09 -4.28 2.29
CA PRO A 154 3.92 -5.14 2.16
C PRO A 154 3.88 -5.78 0.78
N ILE A 155 3.57 -7.08 0.68
CA ILE A 155 3.57 -7.78 -0.62
C ILE A 155 2.48 -7.28 -1.58
N ARG A 156 1.46 -6.57 -1.07
CA ARG A 156 0.49 -5.84 -1.90
C ARG A 156 1.14 -4.74 -2.73
N GLY A 157 2.23 -4.18 -2.24
CA GLY A 157 2.94 -3.05 -2.81
C GLY A 157 2.79 -1.79 -1.96
N ALA A 158 3.87 -1.07 -1.81
CA ALA A 158 4.00 0.28 -1.26
C ALA A 158 5.39 0.81 -1.58
N GLN A 159 5.64 2.09 -1.31
CA GLN A 159 7.01 2.59 -1.23
C GLN A 159 7.77 1.83 -0.12
N VAL A 160 9.04 1.51 -0.36
CA VAL A 160 9.84 0.81 0.64
C VAL A 160 10.06 1.72 1.85
N ARG A 161 9.66 1.25 3.03
CA ARG A 161 9.71 1.97 4.30
C ARG A 161 11.14 2.13 4.80
N ASP A 162 11.42 3.23 5.50
CA ASP A 162 12.75 3.53 6.02
C ASP A 162 12.92 2.99 7.45
N ALA A 163 13.48 1.80 7.58
CA ALA A 163 13.74 1.18 8.88
C ALA A 163 14.60 2.06 9.79
N LYS A 164 15.57 2.80 9.22
CA LYS A 164 16.45 3.67 10.01
C LYS A 164 15.72 4.90 10.55
N ALA A 165 14.91 5.55 9.70
CA ALA A 165 14.06 6.66 10.12
C ALA A 165 13.06 6.20 11.19
N TRP A 166 12.42 5.05 10.97
CA TRP A 166 11.49 4.42 11.90
C TRP A 166 12.09 4.24 13.30
N VAL A 167 13.28 3.64 13.36
CA VAL A 167 14.03 3.49 14.62
C VAL A 167 14.28 4.83 15.30
N ASN A 168 14.69 5.86 14.55
CA ASN A 168 15.00 7.17 15.10
C ASN A 168 13.77 7.83 15.72
N TYR A 169 12.60 7.72 15.11
CA TYR A 169 11.35 8.27 15.67
C TYR A 169 10.92 7.54 16.95
N ILE A 170 11.06 6.21 17.01
CA ILE A 170 10.78 5.45 18.22
C ILE A 170 11.76 5.86 19.35
N LEU A 171 13.06 6.01 19.03
CA LEU A 171 14.05 6.42 20.02
C LEU A 171 13.83 7.85 20.51
N ASP A 172 13.36 8.76 19.67
CA ASP A 172 12.97 10.11 20.09
C ASP A 172 11.81 10.07 21.10
N LEU A 173 10.78 9.24 20.87
CA LEU A 173 9.71 9.01 21.84
C LEU A 173 10.22 8.42 23.16
N VAL A 174 11.13 7.45 23.09
CA VAL A 174 11.78 6.89 24.31
C VAL A 174 12.52 7.97 25.07
N HIS A 175 13.25 8.83 24.36
CA HIS A 175 13.99 9.93 24.99
C HIS A 175 13.06 10.97 25.64
N ARG A 176 12.02 11.40 24.93
CA ARG A 176 11.09 12.44 25.41
C ARG A 176 10.13 11.93 26.48
N PHE A 177 9.54 10.75 26.29
CA PHE A 177 8.40 10.30 27.08
C PHE A 177 8.56 8.92 27.72
N GLY A 178 9.63 8.18 27.42
CA GLY A 178 9.81 6.80 27.91
C GLY A 178 9.84 6.64 29.43
N ALA A 179 10.22 7.68 30.17
CA ALA A 179 10.16 7.69 31.63
C ALA A 179 8.78 8.10 32.19
N GLN A 180 7.93 8.70 31.37
CA GLN A 180 6.66 9.29 31.78
C GLN A 180 5.48 8.46 31.32
N ALA A 181 5.53 7.87 30.13
CA ALA A 181 4.47 7.06 29.57
C ALA A 181 4.23 5.79 30.39
N THR A 182 2.98 5.50 30.66
CA THR A 182 2.57 4.29 31.38
C THR A 182 1.70 3.38 30.51
N VAL A 183 1.19 3.89 29.40
CA VAL A 183 0.42 3.16 28.41
C VAL A 183 0.94 3.49 27.02
N ALA A 184 1.09 2.48 26.19
CA ALA A 184 1.30 2.61 24.75
C ALA A 184 0.20 1.82 24.03
N PHE A 185 -0.49 2.45 23.10
CA PHE A 185 -1.52 1.80 22.30
C PHE A 185 -1.31 2.15 20.82
N GLN A 186 -1.75 1.27 19.98
CA GLN A 186 -1.59 1.30 18.54
C GLN A 186 -2.93 1.07 17.84
N ALA A 187 -2.94 1.16 16.53
CA ALA A 187 -4.19 1.02 15.78
C ALA A 187 -4.68 -0.44 15.72
N HIS A 188 -3.76 -1.39 15.76
CA HIS A 188 -4.06 -2.82 15.76
C HIS A 188 -3.54 -3.47 17.04
N GLU A 189 -4.27 -4.52 17.51
CA GLU A 189 -3.92 -5.37 18.63
C GLU A 189 -4.03 -4.70 20.02
N TRP A 190 -3.41 -5.30 21.04
CA TRP A 190 -3.60 -4.91 22.44
C TRP A 190 -2.62 -3.83 22.88
N PRO A 191 -3.04 -2.91 23.77
CA PRO A 191 -2.13 -1.92 24.35
C PRO A 191 -1.09 -2.58 25.27
N HIS A 192 0.02 -1.87 25.48
CA HIS A 192 1.07 -2.20 26.43
C HIS A 192 1.01 -1.24 27.61
N GLU A 193 1.08 -1.79 28.81
CA GLU A 193 0.94 -1.01 30.05
C GLU A 193 2.06 -1.33 31.04
N ASN A 194 2.50 -0.31 31.75
CA ASN A 194 3.35 -0.51 32.92
C ASN A 194 2.52 -1.11 34.06
N THR A 195 3.06 -2.16 34.68
CA THR A 195 2.44 -2.80 35.85
C THR A 195 3.38 -2.68 37.05
N ALA A 196 2.91 -3.09 38.24
CA ALA A 196 3.76 -3.14 39.43
C ALA A 196 4.95 -4.08 39.26
N GLU A 197 4.75 -5.20 38.55
CA GLU A 197 5.77 -6.22 38.24
C GLU A 197 6.69 -5.78 37.11
N GLN A 198 6.20 -4.95 36.18
CA GLN A 198 6.91 -4.45 35.01
C GLN A 198 6.75 -2.93 34.87
N PRO A 199 7.40 -2.13 35.72
CA PRO A 199 7.19 -0.68 35.78
C PRO A 199 7.75 0.08 34.56
N ASN A 200 8.52 -0.57 33.71
CA ASN A 200 9.12 -0.01 32.49
C ASN A 200 8.66 -0.74 31.21
N ALA A 201 7.56 -1.49 31.25
CA ALA A 201 7.11 -2.32 30.14
C ALA A 201 6.94 -1.52 28.83
N VAL A 202 6.35 -0.32 28.90
CA VAL A 202 6.18 0.57 27.74
C VAL A 202 7.54 0.98 27.14
N ARG A 203 8.49 1.37 27.97
CA ARG A 203 9.83 1.75 27.52
C ARG A 203 10.57 0.56 26.89
N GLU A 204 10.51 -0.61 27.50
CA GLU A 204 11.13 -1.84 26.97
C GLU A 204 10.48 -2.28 25.66
N TYR A 205 9.16 -2.16 25.54
CA TYR A 205 8.43 -2.40 24.31
C TYR A 205 8.96 -1.54 23.16
N LEU A 206 9.07 -0.23 23.37
CA LEU A 206 9.59 0.69 22.36
C LEU A 206 11.04 0.38 21.99
N LEU A 207 11.91 0.11 22.98
CA LEU A 207 13.32 -0.20 22.73
C LEU A 207 13.51 -1.51 21.98
N ASN A 208 12.76 -2.55 22.32
CA ASN A 208 12.86 -3.84 21.63
C ASN A 208 12.31 -3.74 20.19
N THR A 209 11.23 -2.98 19.97
CA THR A 209 10.71 -2.71 18.63
C THR A 209 11.73 -1.93 17.78
N ALA A 210 12.35 -0.89 18.33
CA ALA A 210 13.44 -0.19 17.66
C ALA A 210 14.64 -1.12 17.37
N ALA A 211 15.00 -1.97 18.32
CA ALA A 211 16.13 -2.88 18.21
C ALA A 211 15.97 -3.90 17.09
N VAL A 212 14.79 -4.50 16.91
CA VAL A 212 14.57 -5.48 15.84
C VAL A 212 14.66 -4.84 14.45
N TYR A 213 14.05 -3.65 14.24
CA TYR A 213 14.18 -2.95 12.95
C TYR A 213 15.63 -2.51 12.69
N LYS A 214 16.32 -2.02 13.72
CA LYS A 214 17.73 -1.65 13.61
C LYS A 214 18.60 -2.85 13.29
N TYR A 215 18.36 -3.99 13.93
CA TYR A 215 19.07 -5.23 13.67
C TYR A 215 18.89 -5.69 12.22
N ILE A 216 17.65 -5.77 11.75
CA ILE A 216 17.35 -6.18 10.37
C ILE A 216 18.03 -5.23 9.38
N HIS A 217 17.91 -3.91 9.59
CA HIS A 217 18.55 -2.90 8.75
C HIS A 217 20.07 -3.09 8.67
N ASP A 218 20.73 -3.12 9.84
CA ASP A 218 22.20 -3.14 9.89
C ASP A 218 22.77 -4.46 9.40
N GLN A 219 22.17 -5.59 9.77
CA GLN A 219 22.64 -6.90 9.35
C GLN A 219 22.39 -7.14 7.85
N THR A 220 21.31 -6.62 7.29
CA THR A 220 21.12 -6.65 5.83
C THR A 220 22.24 -5.93 5.12
N LEU A 221 22.59 -4.71 5.53
CA LEU A 221 23.67 -3.93 4.92
C LEU A 221 25.04 -4.55 5.18
N HIS A 222 25.24 -5.12 6.37
CA HIS A 222 26.47 -5.85 6.70
C HIS A 222 26.70 -7.03 5.73
N LEU A 223 25.69 -7.86 5.50
CA LEU A 223 25.75 -8.99 4.58
C LEU A 223 25.85 -8.55 3.11
N ALA A 224 25.10 -7.50 2.71
CA ALA A 224 25.20 -6.92 1.37
C ALA A 224 26.63 -6.43 1.05
N ASN A 225 27.30 -5.80 2.02
CA ASN A 225 28.70 -5.38 1.89
C ASN A 225 29.70 -6.55 1.84
N GLN A 226 29.27 -7.75 2.21
CA GLN A 226 30.04 -9.01 1.99
C GLN A 226 29.75 -9.65 0.64
N GLY A 227 28.87 -9.08 -0.19
CA GLY A 227 28.55 -9.54 -1.53
C GLY A 227 27.35 -10.48 -1.62
N TYR A 228 26.58 -10.67 -0.55
CA TYR A 228 25.36 -11.47 -0.59
C TYR A 228 24.22 -10.72 -1.31
N THR A 229 23.47 -11.44 -2.11
CA THR A 229 22.22 -10.96 -2.74
C THR A 229 21.07 -10.87 -1.75
N ALA A 230 19.99 -10.20 -2.14
CA ALA A 230 18.79 -10.08 -1.29
C ALA A 230 18.26 -11.46 -0.85
N ASP A 231 18.17 -12.42 -1.79
CA ASP A 231 17.67 -13.77 -1.52
C ASP A 231 18.59 -14.54 -0.56
N GLU A 232 19.90 -14.40 -0.71
CA GLU A 232 20.87 -15.04 0.18
C GLU A 232 20.83 -14.42 1.59
N ILE A 233 20.64 -13.10 1.69
CA ILE A 233 20.51 -12.39 2.96
C ILE A 233 19.23 -12.82 3.67
N GLY A 234 18.09 -12.87 2.98
CA GLY A 234 16.82 -13.33 3.55
C GLY A 234 16.90 -14.72 4.17
N ARG A 235 17.75 -15.60 3.61
CA ARG A 235 17.97 -16.97 4.15
C ARG A 235 19.00 -17.04 5.27
N ARG A 236 19.83 -16.01 5.46
CA ARG A 236 20.96 -15.99 6.41
C ARG A 236 20.72 -15.13 7.63
N ILE A 237 19.82 -14.16 7.51
CA ILE A 237 19.56 -13.21 8.60
C ILE A 237 18.79 -13.92 9.72
N GLU A 238 19.40 -13.99 10.88
CA GLU A 238 18.80 -14.58 12.08
C GLU A 238 18.69 -13.50 13.16
N VAL A 239 17.48 -13.20 13.57
CA VAL A 239 17.26 -12.26 14.69
C VAL A 239 17.57 -12.97 15.99
N PRO A 240 18.37 -12.37 16.90
CA PRO A 240 18.75 -13.00 18.15
C PRO A 240 17.54 -13.38 19.02
N ASP A 241 17.63 -14.54 19.70
CA ASP A 241 16.60 -15.03 20.60
C ASP A 241 16.22 -14.03 21.72
N GLN A 242 17.17 -13.18 22.13
CA GLN A 242 16.89 -12.11 23.08
C GLN A 242 15.81 -11.15 22.62
N LEU A 243 15.65 -10.96 21.30
CA LEU A 243 14.56 -10.16 20.72
C LEU A 243 13.35 -11.05 20.43
N LEU A 244 13.53 -12.18 19.78
CA LEU A 244 12.42 -13.06 19.37
C LEU A 244 11.62 -13.67 20.53
N ARG A 245 12.17 -13.73 21.75
CA ARG A 245 11.43 -14.16 22.96
C ARG A 245 10.27 -13.22 23.34
N HIS A 246 10.30 -11.96 22.87
CA HIS A 246 9.22 -11.02 23.10
C HIS A 246 8.10 -11.28 22.11
N TRP A 247 6.91 -11.62 22.62
CA TRP A 247 5.77 -12.00 21.78
C TRP A 247 5.37 -10.91 20.77
N TYR A 248 5.56 -9.64 21.10
CA TYR A 248 5.30 -8.49 20.23
C TYR A 248 6.39 -8.24 19.16
N ILE A 249 7.44 -9.03 19.11
CA ILE A 249 8.49 -8.99 18.07
C ILE A 249 8.32 -10.12 17.06
N ARG A 250 7.48 -11.11 17.37
CA ARG A 250 7.30 -12.29 16.51
C ARG A 250 6.78 -11.90 15.12
N PRO A 251 7.22 -12.60 14.07
CA PRO A 251 6.84 -12.30 12.69
C PRO A 251 5.46 -12.86 12.32
N TYR A 252 4.42 -12.49 13.06
CA TYR A 252 3.06 -12.96 12.78
C TYR A 252 2.43 -12.28 11.57
N TYR A 253 2.86 -11.05 11.26
CA TYR A 253 2.41 -10.27 10.10
C TYR A 253 3.55 -10.04 9.11
N GLY A 254 4.53 -9.18 9.42
CA GLY A 254 5.75 -9.04 8.65
C GLY A 254 6.69 -10.22 8.84
N SER A 255 7.68 -10.37 7.97
CA SER A 255 8.73 -11.37 8.11
C SER A 255 10.11 -10.74 8.10
N VAL A 256 11.06 -11.38 8.78
CA VAL A 256 12.46 -10.93 8.81
C VAL A 256 13.07 -10.95 7.41
N GLU A 257 12.78 -11.97 6.64
CA GLU A 257 13.31 -12.21 5.30
C GLU A 257 12.83 -11.13 4.31
N ILE A 258 11.51 -10.85 4.27
CA ILE A 258 10.96 -9.79 3.40
C ILE A 258 11.45 -8.42 3.86
N ASN A 259 11.58 -8.19 5.16
CA ASN A 259 12.12 -6.96 5.69
C ASN A 259 13.58 -6.75 5.29
N ALA A 260 14.39 -7.82 5.27
CA ALA A 260 15.75 -7.76 4.75
C ALA A 260 15.78 -7.44 3.24
N HIS A 261 14.91 -8.08 2.44
CA HIS A 261 14.73 -7.73 1.03
C HIS A 261 14.33 -6.25 0.86
N ALA A 262 13.45 -5.73 1.70
CA ALA A 262 13.02 -4.34 1.67
C ALA A 262 14.19 -3.39 1.91
N VAL A 263 15.01 -3.64 2.94
CA VAL A 263 16.22 -2.85 3.20
C VAL A 263 17.19 -2.92 2.04
N TYR A 264 17.46 -4.12 1.50
CA TYR A 264 18.33 -4.28 0.33
C TYR A 264 17.83 -3.45 -0.86
N ASN A 265 16.53 -3.59 -1.19
CA ASN A 265 15.91 -2.88 -2.30
C ASN A 265 15.96 -1.34 -2.13
N ARG A 266 15.79 -0.83 -0.92
CA ARG A 266 15.87 0.60 -0.64
C ARG A 266 17.25 1.20 -0.96
N TYR A 267 18.33 0.45 -0.74
CA TYR A 267 19.71 0.92 -0.95
C TYR A 267 20.29 0.54 -2.31
N LEU A 268 19.94 -0.64 -2.84
CA LEU A 268 20.58 -1.22 -4.01
C LEU A 268 19.62 -1.47 -5.18
N GLY A 269 18.29 -1.36 -4.94
CA GLY A 269 17.27 -1.61 -5.96
C GLY A 269 17.07 -3.11 -6.25
N TYR A 270 16.39 -3.40 -7.35
CA TYR A 270 15.97 -4.78 -7.71
C TYR A 270 17.10 -5.65 -8.30
N PHE A 271 18.15 -5.03 -8.83
CA PHE A 271 19.21 -5.76 -9.51
C PHE A 271 20.14 -6.46 -8.53
N ASN A 272 20.29 -7.77 -8.67
CA ASN A 272 21.09 -8.59 -7.78
C ASN A 272 22.60 -8.64 -8.09
N GLY A 273 23.07 -7.82 -9.07
CA GLY A 273 24.48 -7.76 -9.49
C GLY A 273 24.89 -8.77 -10.55
N ASN A 274 24.12 -9.83 -10.81
CA ASN A 274 24.43 -10.81 -11.84
C ASN A 274 23.91 -10.33 -13.22
N PRO A 275 24.79 -10.08 -14.23
CA PRO A 275 24.36 -9.58 -15.54
C PRO A 275 23.33 -10.45 -16.26
N ILE A 276 23.27 -11.76 -15.97
CA ILE A 276 22.26 -12.67 -16.55
C ILE A 276 20.85 -12.26 -16.14
N ASN A 277 20.68 -11.69 -14.94
CA ASN A 277 19.39 -11.28 -14.38
C ASN A 277 19.05 -9.80 -14.67
N LEU A 278 19.86 -9.10 -15.48
CA LEU A 278 19.59 -7.69 -15.83
C LEU A 278 18.28 -7.53 -16.60
N PHE A 279 18.02 -8.42 -17.54
CA PHE A 279 16.78 -8.47 -18.31
C PHE A 279 16.36 -9.94 -18.51
N PRO A 280 15.67 -10.54 -17.53
CA PRO A 280 15.26 -11.94 -17.58
C PRO A 280 14.22 -12.19 -18.68
N LEU A 281 14.04 -13.44 -19.07
CA LEU A 281 12.94 -13.85 -19.95
C LEU A 281 11.60 -13.56 -19.25
N ALA A 282 10.57 -13.27 -20.05
CA ALA A 282 9.20 -13.25 -19.53
C ALA A 282 8.82 -14.65 -19.00
N GLU A 283 7.93 -14.69 -18.01
CA GLU A 283 7.59 -15.92 -17.28
C GLU A 283 7.17 -17.07 -18.19
N GLU A 284 6.29 -16.83 -19.17
CA GLU A 284 5.87 -17.84 -20.13
C GLU A 284 7.05 -18.34 -21.01
N GLN A 285 7.97 -17.46 -21.39
CA GLN A 285 9.13 -17.85 -22.18
C GLN A 285 10.09 -18.72 -21.36
N PHE A 286 10.32 -18.34 -20.11
CA PHE A 286 11.12 -19.11 -19.18
C PHE A 286 10.48 -20.48 -18.92
N ALA A 287 9.18 -20.53 -18.66
CA ALA A 287 8.43 -21.75 -18.40
C ALA A 287 8.53 -22.76 -19.56
N ARG A 288 8.33 -22.29 -20.81
CA ARG A 288 8.52 -23.14 -22.01
C ARG A 288 9.91 -23.73 -22.08
N LYS A 289 10.93 -22.93 -21.84
CA LYS A 289 12.33 -23.40 -21.81
C LYS A 289 12.58 -24.37 -20.68
N PHE A 290 12.06 -24.09 -19.49
CA PHE A 290 12.19 -24.99 -18.33
C PHE A 290 11.59 -26.38 -18.62
N VAL A 291 10.37 -26.42 -19.19
CA VAL A 291 9.71 -27.69 -19.55
C VAL A 291 10.47 -28.42 -20.65
N GLU A 292 10.97 -27.70 -21.67
CA GLU A 292 11.80 -28.26 -22.74
C GLU A 292 13.08 -28.93 -22.18
N TYR A 293 13.80 -28.24 -21.28
CA TYR A 293 14.98 -28.79 -20.59
C TYR A 293 14.63 -29.93 -19.63
N GLY A 294 13.44 -29.93 -19.04
CA GLY A 294 12.90 -31.02 -18.24
C GLY A 294 12.52 -32.27 -19.03
N GLY A 295 12.48 -32.16 -20.37
CA GLY A 295 12.15 -33.22 -21.31
C GLY A 295 10.70 -33.14 -21.83
N SER A 296 9.73 -33.09 -20.93
CA SER A 296 8.31 -32.88 -21.23
C SER A 296 7.54 -32.45 -19.98
N ALA A 297 6.33 -31.92 -20.15
CA ALA A 297 5.45 -31.58 -19.03
C ALA A 297 5.22 -32.78 -18.10
N ASP A 298 4.98 -33.97 -18.62
CA ASP A 298 4.80 -35.20 -17.83
C ASP A 298 6.04 -35.56 -17.02
N GLN A 299 7.24 -35.43 -17.60
CA GLN A 299 8.48 -35.72 -16.89
C GLN A 299 8.77 -34.69 -15.78
N VAL A 300 8.48 -33.41 -16.04
CA VAL A 300 8.59 -32.36 -15.02
C VAL A 300 7.62 -32.66 -13.88
N LEU A 301 6.34 -32.93 -14.17
CA LEU A 301 5.34 -33.23 -13.15
C LEU A 301 5.64 -34.53 -12.38
N GLN A 302 6.21 -35.55 -13.02
CA GLN A 302 6.63 -36.76 -12.31
C GLN A 302 7.72 -36.47 -11.28
N ARG A 303 8.71 -35.61 -11.63
CA ARG A 303 9.77 -35.19 -10.72
C ARG A 303 9.22 -34.30 -9.61
N ALA A 304 8.41 -33.30 -9.97
CA ALA A 304 7.77 -32.43 -9.00
C ALA A 304 6.90 -33.19 -7.99
N GLN A 305 6.23 -34.26 -8.42
CA GLN A 305 5.50 -35.14 -7.50
C GLN A 305 6.44 -35.86 -6.53
N ALA A 306 7.57 -36.36 -7.01
CA ALA A 306 8.57 -37.00 -6.14
C ALA A 306 9.16 -36.00 -5.13
N ASP A 307 9.40 -34.75 -5.55
CA ASP A 307 9.86 -33.67 -4.65
C ASP A 307 8.79 -33.34 -3.60
N PHE A 308 7.53 -33.27 -4.01
CA PHE A 308 6.39 -33.10 -3.09
C PHE A 308 6.31 -34.24 -2.06
N ASP A 309 6.40 -35.48 -2.52
CA ASP A 309 6.35 -36.66 -1.66
C ASP A 309 7.57 -36.73 -0.68
N ALA A 310 8.69 -36.12 -1.06
CA ALA A 310 9.87 -35.95 -0.22
C ALA A 310 9.79 -34.76 0.74
N GLY A 311 8.74 -33.93 0.64
CA GLY A 311 8.55 -32.72 1.47
C GLY A 311 9.24 -31.46 0.95
N ASP A 312 9.84 -31.47 -0.24
CA ASP A 312 10.37 -30.27 -0.90
C ASP A 312 9.26 -29.52 -1.63
N TYR A 313 8.34 -28.98 -0.85
CA TYR A 313 7.15 -28.30 -1.37
C TYR A 313 7.47 -27.04 -2.17
N GLN A 314 8.53 -26.30 -1.78
CA GLN A 314 8.91 -25.08 -2.50
C GLN A 314 9.35 -25.40 -3.94
N TRP A 315 10.15 -26.45 -4.12
CA TRP A 315 10.60 -26.84 -5.45
C TRP A 315 9.48 -27.50 -6.25
N ALA A 316 8.67 -28.35 -5.60
CA ALA A 316 7.49 -28.95 -6.23
C ALA A 316 6.51 -27.91 -6.76
N ALA A 317 6.19 -26.87 -5.96
CA ALA A 317 5.36 -25.75 -6.38
C ALA A 317 5.97 -25.02 -7.58
N TYR A 318 7.27 -24.70 -7.51
CA TYR A 318 7.99 -23.99 -8.56
C TYR A 318 7.95 -24.77 -9.88
N ALA A 319 8.31 -26.06 -9.87
CA ALA A 319 8.36 -26.89 -11.05
C ALA A 319 6.97 -27.14 -11.67
N ALA A 320 5.95 -27.40 -10.85
CA ALA A 320 4.58 -27.61 -11.33
C ALA A 320 4.00 -26.30 -11.93
N ASN A 321 4.29 -25.16 -11.33
CA ASN A 321 3.83 -23.87 -11.84
C ASN A 321 4.45 -23.52 -13.21
N GLN A 322 5.69 -23.94 -13.52
CA GLN A 322 6.24 -23.80 -14.87
C GLN A 322 5.41 -24.56 -15.92
N VAL A 323 4.83 -25.71 -15.53
CA VAL A 323 3.92 -26.42 -16.44
C VAL A 323 2.60 -25.66 -16.59
N VAL A 324 2.05 -25.06 -15.53
CA VAL A 324 0.87 -24.20 -15.60
C VAL A 324 1.09 -23.01 -16.55
N PHE A 325 2.23 -22.34 -16.47
CA PHE A 325 2.58 -21.23 -17.40
C PHE A 325 2.80 -21.68 -18.86
N THR A 326 3.02 -22.97 -19.08
CA THR A 326 3.16 -23.54 -20.44
C THR A 326 1.81 -24.04 -20.98
N ASP A 327 0.99 -24.62 -20.12
CA ASP A 327 -0.33 -25.21 -20.41
C ASP A 327 -1.27 -24.94 -19.20
N PRO A 328 -1.98 -23.80 -19.22
CA PRO A 328 -2.87 -23.42 -18.09
C PRO A 328 -4.05 -24.37 -17.88
N ASP A 329 -4.42 -25.17 -18.88
CA ASP A 329 -5.49 -26.17 -18.78
C ASP A 329 -5.02 -27.49 -18.13
N ASN A 330 -3.73 -27.64 -17.83
CA ASN A 330 -3.18 -28.85 -17.24
C ASN A 330 -3.59 -29.02 -15.77
N GLN A 331 -4.69 -29.72 -15.55
CA GLN A 331 -5.27 -29.91 -14.22
C GLN A 331 -4.30 -30.60 -13.23
N ARG A 332 -3.47 -31.54 -13.71
CA ARG A 332 -2.47 -32.20 -12.86
C ARG A 332 -1.43 -31.21 -12.36
N ALA A 333 -0.96 -30.30 -13.21
CA ALA A 333 -0.01 -29.25 -12.85
C ALA A 333 -0.63 -28.30 -11.84
N ARG A 334 -1.85 -27.84 -12.11
CA ARG A 334 -2.61 -26.94 -11.24
C ARG A 334 -2.79 -27.51 -9.84
N TYR A 335 -3.25 -28.74 -9.72
CA TYR A 335 -3.48 -29.37 -8.42
C TYR A 335 -2.19 -29.65 -7.68
N LEU A 336 -1.14 -30.12 -8.33
CA LEU A 336 0.15 -30.37 -7.66
C LEU A 336 0.76 -29.06 -7.15
N ALA A 337 0.73 -27.98 -7.94
CA ALA A 337 1.18 -26.67 -7.50
C ALA A 337 0.34 -26.13 -6.33
N ALA A 338 -0.99 -26.28 -6.39
CA ALA A 338 -1.90 -25.89 -5.32
C ALA A 338 -1.65 -26.63 -4.02
N ASP A 339 -1.49 -27.96 -4.09
CA ASP A 339 -1.22 -28.82 -2.91
C ASP A 339 0.13 -28.44 -2.25
N ALA A 340 1.15 -28.16 -3.07
CA ALA A 340 2.45 -27.70 -2.58
C ALA A 340 2.37 -26.33 -1.91
N LEU A 341 1.64 -25.37 -2.51
CA LEU A 341 1.40 -24.06 -1.92
C LEU A 341 0.63 -24.15 -0.59
N GLU A 342 -0.35 -25.05 -0.46
CA GLU A 342 -1.03 -25.28 0.82
C GLU A 342 -0.07 -25.73 1.91
N GLN A 343 0.83 -26.68 1.61
CA GLN A 343 1.82 -27.13 2.58
C GLN A 343 2.74 -25.99 3.02
N LEU A 344 3.20 -25.15 2.08
CA LEU A 344 3.99 -23.95 2.39
C LEU A 344 3.20 -22.96 3.23
N GLY A 345 1.93 -22.76 2.93
CA GLY A 345 1.04 -21.88 3.68
C GLY A 345 0.89 -22.32 5.14
N TYR A 346 0.59 -23.60 5.37
CA TYR A 346 0.41 -24.13 6.72
C TYR A 346 1.70 -24.16 7.56
N GLN A 347 2.88 -24.15 6.93
CA GLN A 347 4.18 -24.09 7.59
C GLN A 347 4.66 -22.64 7.84
N SER A 348 3.99 -21.62 7.27
CA SER A 348 4.39 -20.23 7.40
C SER A 348 3.89 -19.60 8.69
N GLU A 349 4.78 -19.03 9.51
CA GLU A 349 4.40 -18.23 10.68
C GLU A 349 3.82 -16.87 10.27
N PRO A 350 4.43 -16.11 9.34
CA PRO A 350 3.86 -14.84 8.89
C PRO A 350 2.54 -15.04 8.15
N SER A 351 1.50 -14.33 8.59
CA SER A 351 0.16 -14.43 8.00
C SER A 351 0.14 -14.04 6.52
N ILE A 352 0.92 -13.02 6.13
CA ILE A 352 0.98 -12.57 4.73
C ILE A 352 1.57 -13.64 3.80
N TRP A 353 2.51 -14.45 4.26
CA TRP A 353 3.04 -15.58 3.49
C TRP A 353 2.00 -16.69 3.39
N ARG A 354 1.44 -17.08 4.53
CA ARG A 354 0.37 -18.09 4.60
C ARG A 354 -0.76 -17.71 3.64
N ASN A 355 -1.23 -16.50 3.73
CA ASN A 355 -2.33 -16.01 2.90
C ASN A 355 -1.97 -16.02 1.41
N ALA A 356 -0.76 -15.59 1.04
CA ALA A 356 -0.31 -15.58 -0.35
C ALA A 356 -0.27 -16.99 -0.94
N TYR A 357 0.27 -17.95 -0.20
CA TYR A 357 0.29 -19.36 -0.63
C TYR A 357 -1.10 -19.95 -0.75
N LEU A 358 -1.98 -19.73 0.24
CA LEU A 358 -3.35 -20.26 0.22
C LEU A 358 -4.19 -19.58 -0.88
N GLN A 359 -4.02 -18.29 -1.12
CA GLN A 359 -4.67 -17.59 -2.23
C GLN A 359 -4.24 -18.13 -3.58
N GLY A 360 -2.92 -18.36 -3.77
CA GLY A 360 -2.41 -18.98 -4.99
C GLY A 360 -2.94 -20.40 -5.22
N ALA A 361 -3.03 -21.21 -4.15
CA ALA A 361 -3.63 -22.53 -4.21
C ALA A 361 -5.11 -22.49 -4.61
N GLU A 362 -5.86 -21.53 -4.05
CA GLU A 362 -7.27 -21.33 -4.36
C GLU A 362 -7.48 -20.95 -5.83
N GLU A 363 -6.69 -20.00 -6.34
CA GLU A 363 -6.80 -19.56 -7.75
C GLU A 363 -6.38 -20.66 -8.73
N LEU A 364 -5.38 -21.48 -8.40
CA LEU A 364 -5.01 -22.62 -9.23
C LEU A 364 -6.13 -23.68 -9.33
N ARG A 365 -6.95 -23.85 -8.29
CA ARG A 365 -8.05 -24.83 -8.29
C ARG A 365 -9.32 -24.31 -8.92
N HIS A 366 -9.63 -23.03 -8.72
CA HIS A 366 -10.95 -22.47 -9.01
C HIS A 366 -10.95 -21.27 -9.96
N GLY A 367 -9.76 -20.76 -10.33
CA GLY A 367 -9.63 -19.53 -11.08
C GLY A 367 -9.85 -18.28 -10.23
N VAL A 368 -9.70 -17.13 -10.84
CA VAL A 368 -9.86 -15.82 -10.20
C VAL A 368 -11.33 -15.45 -10.04
N ASP A 369 -11.79 -15.17 -8.82
CA ASP A 369 -13.14 -14.67 -8.58
C ASP A 369 -13.27 -13.20 -8.98
N SER A 370 -13.91 -12.93 -10.11
CA SER A 370 -14.10 -11.58 -10.64
C SER A 370 -15.16 -10.75 -9.89
N SER A 371 -15.93 -11.36 -8.98
CA SER A 371 -17.01 -10.70 -8.25
C SER A 371 -16.52 -9.88 -7.06
N GLN A 372 -15.31 -10.11 -6.57
CA GLN A 372 -14.77 -9.47 -5.39
C GLN A 372 -13.84 -8.29 -5.75
N GLN A 373 -14.08 -7.13 -5.15
CA GLN A 373 -13.20 -5.96 -5.21
C GLN A 373 -12.94 -5.47 -3.79
N LEU A 374 -11.66 -5.32 -3.41
CA LEU A 374 -11.28 -4.86 -2.06
C LEU A 374 -11.43 -3.35 -1.87
N ILE A 375 -11.23 -2.55 -2.91
CA ILE A 375 -11.29 -1.09 -2.82
C ILE A 375 -12.44 -0.58 -3.69
N GLY A 376 -13.46 -0.01 -3.01
CA GLY A 376 -14.59 0.67 -3.65
C GLY A 376 -14.19 1.97 -4.33
N ASN A 377 -15.13 2.60 -4.91
CA ASN A 377 -15.21 3.88 -5.61
C ASN A 377 -13.97 4.82 -5.58
N LYS A 378 -13.00 4.59 -6.49
CA LYS A 378 -11.84 5.47 -6.70
C LYS A 378 -12.23 6.92 -7.00
N GLY A 379 -13.42 7.15 -7.57
CA GLY A 379 -13.93 8.49 -7.82
C GLY A 379 -14.17 9.31 -6.55
N ALA A 380 -14.57 8.67 -5.46
CA ALA A 380 -14.73 9.34 -4.18
C ALA A 380 -13.37 9.77 -3.59
N LEU A 381 -12.34 8.94 -3.75
CA LEU A 381 -10.97 9.31 -3.32
C LEU A 381 -10.44 10.51 -4.09
N LEU A 382 -10.71 10.61 -5.40
CA LEU A 382 -10.25 11.69 -6.26
C LEU A 382 -11.02 13.01 -6.07
N SER A 383 -12.17 13.02 -5.39
CA SER A 383 -12.98 14.23 -5.21
C SER A 383 -12.34 15.30 -4.31
N HIS A 384 -11.46 14.88 -3.39
CA HIS A 384 -10.91 15.75 -2.32
C HIS A 384 -9.40 16.03 -2.44
N VAL A 385 -8.74 15.50 -3.46
CA VAL A 385 -7.29 15.69 -3.68
C VAL A 385 -6.99 16.92 -4.54
N SER A 386 -5.72 17.28 -4.69
CA SER A 386 -5.26 18.36 -5.55
C SER A 386 -5.64 18.13 -7.02
N VAL A 387 -5.68 19.18 -7.81
CA VAL A 387 -5.89 19.07 -9.26
C VAL A 387 -4.74 18.30 -9.90
N GLU A 388 -3.51 18.52 -9.42
CA GLU A 388 -2.31 17.81 -9.87
C GLU A 388 -2.47 16.30 -9.71
N SER A 389 -2.94 15.81 -8.56
CA SER A 389 -3.18 14.37 -8.35
C SER A 389 -4.20 13.79 -9.34
N VAL A 390 -5.19 14.58 -9.74
CA VAL A 390 -6.16 14.18 -10.77
C VAL A 390 -5.51 14.13 -12.14
N LEU A 391 -4.67 15.11 -12.48
CA LEU A 391 -3.93 15.15 -13.74
C LEU A 391 -2.93 14.00 -13.84
N ASP A 392 -2.24 13.65 -12.75
CA ASP A 392 -1.39 12.48 -12.66
C ASP A 392 -2.17 11.18 -12.93
N TYR A 393 -3.35 11.04 -12.34
CA TYR A 393 -4.18 9.86 -12.59
C TYR A 393 -4.71 9.80 -14.03
N LEU A 394 -5.02 10.94 -14.65
CA LEU A 394 -5.34 11.01 -16.08
C LEU A 394 -4.14 10.53 -16.93
N ALA A 395 -2.94 11.00 -16.62
CA ALA A 395 -1.71 10.59 -17.31
C ALA A 395 -1.45 9.07 -17.16
N ILE A 396 -1.66 8.50 -15.97
CA ILE A 396 -1.55 7.06 -15.70
C ILE A 396 -2.60 6.25 -16.48
N SER A 397 -3.79 6.82 -16.65
CA SER A 397 -4.89 6.16 -17.38
C SER A 397 -4.79 6.26 -18.90
N LEU A 398 -3.79 6.98 -19.41
CA LEU A 398 -3.60 7.20 -20.84
C LEU A 398 -2.99 5.95 -21.51
N ASP A 399 -3.60 5.48 -22.61
CA ASP A 399 -2.95 4.55 -23.54
C ASP A 399 -1.95 5.33 -24.39
N GLY A 400 -0.70 5.37 -23.93
CA GLY A 400 0.37 6.14 -24.57
C GLY A 400 0.66 5.69 -26.01
N GLN A 401 0.52 4.40 -26.34
CA GLN A 401 0.73 3.91 -27.71
C GLN A 401 -0.37 4.40 -28.65
N LYS A 402 -1.62 4.39 -28.19
CA LYS A 402 -2.74 4.91 -28.96
C LYS A 402 -2.67 6.42 -29.17
N ALA A 403 -2.14 7.15 -28.19
CA ALA A 403 -1.96 8.59 -28.21
C ALA A 403 -0.65 9.04 -28.88
N ALA A 404 0.27 8.14 -29.21
CA ALA A 404 1.66 8.46 -29.59
C ALA A 404 1.81 9.38 -30.82
N SER A 405 0.85 9.34 -31.76
CA SER A 405 0.88 10.18 -32.98
C SER A 405 0.14 11.50 -32.82
N ASP A 406 -0.39 11.78 -31.65
CA ASP A 406 -1.15 13.00 -31.38
C ASP A 406 -0.36 13.97 -30.49
N ASP A 407 -0.32 15.23 -30.92
CA ASP A 407 0.36 16.30 -30.21
C ASP A 407 -0.59 17.50 -30.08
N PHE A 408 -0.73 18.04 -28.87
CA PHE A 408 -1.47 19.28 -28.64
C PHE A 408 -1.07 19.98 -27.35
N GLU A 409 -1.47 21.25 -27.25
CA GLU A 409 -1.40 22.06 -26.04
C GLU A 409 -2.81 22.55 -25.69
N LEU A 410 -3.15 22.55 -24.40
CA LEU A 410 -4.46 22.95 -23.89
C LEU A 410 -4.29 23.66 -22.56
N GLU A 411 -4.84 24.85 -22.42
CA GLU A 411 -4.97 25.53 -21.13
C GLU A 411 -6.23 25.03 -20.42
N LEU A 412 -6.07 24.60 -19.19
CA LEU A 412 -7.15 24.12 -18.33
C LEU A 412 -7.23 24.97 -17.07
N THR A 413 -8.37 25.63 -16.86
CA THR A 413 -8.68 26.30 -15.60
C THR A 413 -9.70 25.46 -14.83
N VAL A 414 -9.43 25.24 -13.53
CA VAL A 414 -10.30 24.49 -12.63
C VAL A 414 -10.83 25.44 -11.55
N GLU A 415 -12.15 25.58 -11.50
CA GLU A 415 -12.86 26.42 -10.53
C GLU A 415 -13.35 25.59 -9.33
N HIS A 416 -13.31 26.20 -8.14
CA HIS A 416 -13.68 25.61 -6.86
C HIS A 416 -14.87 26.31 -6.18
N PRO A 417 -16.07 26.36 -6.78
CA PRO A 417 -17.20 27.11 -6.25
C PRO A 417 -17.65 26.64 -4.86
N ASP A 418 -17.45 25.32 -4.58
CA ASP A 418 -17.91 24.70 -3.33
C ASP A 418 -17.01 25.01 -2.13
N THR A 419 -15.76 25.39 -2.36
CA THR A 419 -14.75 25.61 -1.30
C THR A 419 -14.37 27.07 -1.15
N GLY A 420 -14.71 27.93 -2.12
CA GLY A 420 -14.29 29.34 -2.18
C GLY A 420 -12.78 29.52 -2.39
N GLN A 421 -12.07 28.48 -2.81
CA GLN A 421 -10.67 28.57 -3.23
C GLN A 421 -10.56 29.27 -4.58
N ASP A 422 -9.43 29.94 -4.83
CA ASP A 422 -9.13 30.54 -6.12
C ASP A 422 -9.05 29.47 -7.21
N ALA A 423 -9.38 29.86 -8.44
CA ALA A 423 -9.24 28.99 -9.59
C ALA A 423 -7.76 28.66 -9.85
N GLU A 424 -7.50 27.45 -10.27
CA GLU A 424 -6.17 26.96 -10.61
C GLU A 424 -6.07 26.72 -12.10
N SER A 425 -4.98 27.20 -12.72
CA SER A 425 -4.77 27.07 -14.16
C SER A 425 -3.54 26.23 -14.49
N TYR A 426 -3.65 25.38 -15.50
CA TYR A 426 -2.63 24.46 -15.95
C TYR A 426 -2.50 24.48 -17.46
N LEU A 427 -1.27 24.41 -17.94
CA LEU A 427 -0.99 24.14 -19.34
C LEU A 427 -0.70 22.64 -19.49
N LEU A 428 -1.54 21.95 -20.25
CA LEU A 428 -1.43 20.54 -20.57
C LEU A 428 -0.72 20.37 -21.91
N TYR A 429 0.16 19.36 -21.98
CA TYR A 429 0.85 18.97 -23.22
C TYR A 429 0.61 17.47 -23.46
N LEU A 430 0.05 17.09 -24.59
CA LEU A 430 0.14 15.73 -25.07
C LEU A 430 1.32 15.66 -26.04
N ARG A 431 2.31 14.81 -25.75
CA ARG A 431 3.52 14.67 -26.58
C ARG A 431 3.97 13.21 -26.61
N GLY A 432 4.01 12.61 -27.82
CA GLY A 432 4.50 11.26 -27.98
C GLY A 432 3.80 10.22 -27.08
N GLY A 433 2.52 10.44 -26.76
CA GLY A 433 1.74 9.59 -25.88
C GLY A 433 1.92 9.84 -24.37
N ALA A 434 2.67 10.88 -23.97
CA ALA A 434 2.77 11.33 -22.57
C ALA A 434 1.92 12.58 -22.35
N LEU A 435 1.12 12.59 -21.28
CA LEU A 435 0.42 13.79 -20.80
C LEU A 435 1.28 14.48 -19.76
N LEU A 436 1.74 15.68 -20.08
CA LEU A 436 2.50 16.55 -19.19
C LEU A 436 1.62 17.73 -18.78
N TYR A 437 1.91 18.32 -17.63
CA TYR A 437 1.23 19.54 -17.20
C TYR A 437 2.17 20.46 -16.41
N HIS A 438 1.83 21.75 -16.44
CA HIS A 438 2.51 22.77 -15.65
C HIS A 438 1.49 23.79 -15.14
N ARG A 439 1.57 24.13 -13.86
CA ARG A 439 0.72 25.17 -13.27
C ARG A 439 1.11 26.54 -13.82
N ILE A 440 0.12 27.36 -14.19
CA ILE A 440 0.31 28.71 -14.73
C ILE A 440 -0.54 29.70 -13.91
N GLU A 441 -0.20 30.99 -13.98
CA GLU A 441 -0.94 32.04 -13.27
C GLU A 441 -2.32 32.37 -13.89
N GLY A 442 -2.56 31.90 -15.10
CA GLY A 442 -3.82 32.11 -15.83
C GLY A 442 -3.65 31.91 -17.34
N SER A 443 -4.76 31.90 -18.08
CA SER A 443 -4.72 31.78 -19.53
C SER A 443 -4.20 33.08 -20.18
N ASP A 444 -3.31 32.96 -21.16
CA ASP A 444 -2.81 34.08 -21.97
C ASP A 444 -3.64 34.26 -23.25
N GLY A 445 -4.64 33.41 -23.50
CA GLY A 445 -5.53 33.47 -24.65
C GLY A 445 -4.90 33.10 -25.99
N THR A 446 -3.70 32.51 -25.97
CA THR A 446 -2.97 32.12 -27.19
C THR A 446 -3.24 30.66 -27.59
N ARG A 447 -3.81 29.88 -26.71
CA ARG A 447 -4.07 28.45 -26.86
C ARG A 447 -5.55 28.11 -26.63
N PRO A 448 -6.04 26.99 -27.14
CA PRO A 448 -7.35 26.47 -26.75
C PRO A 448 -7.46 26.39 -25.21
N HIS A 449 -8.55 26.93 -24.65
CA HIS A 449 -8.75 27.07 -23.23
C HIS A 449 -10.06 26.40 -22.78
N ALA A 450 -9.99 25.59 -21.75
CA ALA A 450 -11.14 24.97 -21.10
C ALA A 450 -11.23 25.39 -19.64
N THR A 451 -12.44 25.79 -19.21
CA THR A 451 -12.74 25.95 -17.78
C THR A 451 -13.67 24.84 -17.33
N LEU A 452 -13.26 24.14 -16.27
CA LEU A 452 -14.03 23.08 -15.64
C LEU A 452 -14.26 23.38 -14.17
N LEU A 453 -15.40 22.97 -13.65
CA LEU A 453 -15.59 22.88 -12.21
C LEU A 453 -14.79 21.68 -11.64
N ARG A 454 -14.30 21.80 -10.42
CA ARG A 454 -13.59 20.71 -9.74
C ARG A 454 -14.38 19.39 -9.76
N SER A 455 -15.70 19.45 -9.55
CA SER A 455 -16.60 18.31 -9.62
C SER A 455 -16.68 17.62 -11.01
N GLN A 456 -16.34 18.36 -12.08
CA GLN A 456 -16.38 17.85 -13.45
C GLN A 456 -15.13 17.06 -13.86
N LEU A 457 -14.02 17.20 -13.13
CA LEU A 457 -12.81 16.41 -13.39
C LEU A 457 -13.06 14.89 -13.23
N GLY A 458 -13.93 14.51 -12.29
CA GLY A 458 -14.34 13.10 -12.15
C GLY A 458 -15.11 12.57 -13.37
N ALA A 459 -15.85 13.44 -14.08
CA ALA A 459 -16.51 13.06 -15.33
C ALA A 459 -15.51 12.89 -16.48
N LEU A 460 -14.47 13.72 -16.54
CA LEU A 460 -13.37 13.58 -17.50
C LEU A 460 -12.67 12.23 -17.37
N ILE A 461 -12.29 11.85 -16.14
CA ILE A 461 -11.69 10.56 -15.83
C ILE A 461 -12.60 9.37 -16.20
N ALA A 462 -13.89 9.51 -15.93
CA ALA A 462 -14.89 8.46 -16.22
C ALA A 462 -15.25 8.34 -17.70
N GLY A 463 -14.61 9.11 -18.59
CA GLY A 463 -14.92 9.12 -20.02
C GLY A 463 -16.31 9.67 -20.35
N ARG A 464 -16.94 10.44 -19.44
CA ARG A 464 -18.25 11.04 -19.68
C ARG A 464 -18.09 12.31 -20.52
N PRO A 465 -19.13 12.70 -21.27
CA PRO A 465 -19.08 13.86 -22.15
C PRO A 465 -18.61 15.11 -21.41
N VAL A 466 -17.75 15.88 -22.06
CA VAL A 466 -17.26 17.18 -21.56
C VAL A 466 -18.43 18.17 -21.46
N PRO A 467 -18.52 18.98 -20.39
CA PRO A 467 -19.61 19.92 -20.16
C PRO A 467 -19.88 20.89 -21.30
N VAL A 468 -21.11 21.36 -21.41
CA VAL A 468 -21.51 22.44 -22.34
C VAL A 468 -20.94 23.75 -21.82
N GLY A 469 -20.40 24.59 -22.71
CA GLY A 469 -19.85 25.93 -22.35
C GLY A 469 -18.34 26.05 -22.58
N ILE A 470 -17.64 24.97 -22.86
CA ILE A 470 -16.23 24.98 -23.26
C ILE A 470 -16.12 25.41 -24.73
N GLU A 471 -15.08 26.16 -25.06
CA GLU A 471 -14.74 26.50 -26.44
C GLU A 471 -14.63 25.26 -27.33
N ARG A 472 -15.00 25.39 -28.61
CA ARG A 472 -15.07 24.26 -29.52
C ARG A 472 -13.73 23.51 -29.62
N ASP A 473 -12.65 24.26 -29.83
CA ASP A 473 -11.32 23.67 -30.05
C ASP A 473 -10.81 22.97 -28.79
N ALA A 474 -11.00 23.57 -27.60
CA ALA A 474 -10.67 22.93 -26.33
C ALA A 474 -11.51 21.68 -26.06
N ARG A 475 -12.80 21.72 -26.43
CA ARG A 475 -13.69 20.54 -26.31
C ARG A 475 -13.22 19.39 -27.18
N ASP A 476 -12.82 19.67 -28.43
CA ASP A 476 -12.31 18.67 -29.34
C ASP A 476 -11.00 18.02 -28.81
N LEU A 477 -10.10 18.83 -28.21
CA LEU A 477 -8.88 18.33 -27.57
C LEU A 477 -9.16 17.48 -26.33
N LEU A 478 -10.09 17.89 -25.47
CA LEU A 478 -10.51 17.09 -24.31
C LEU A 478 -11.19 15.78 -24.75
N GLY A 479 -12.00 15.85 -25.82
CA GLY A 479 -12.62 14.64 -26.39
C GLY A 479 -11.59 13.65 -26.96
N ARG A 480 -10.53 14.16 -27.60
CA ARG A 480 -9.40 13.34 -28.07
C ARG A 480 -8.67 12.70 -26.90
N LEU A 481 -8.33 13.50 -25.85
CA LEU A 481 -7.71 12.99 -24.63
C LEU A 481 -8.55 11.86 -24.02
N GLN A 482 -9.86 12.08 -23.85
CA GLN A 482 -10.77 11.05 -23.33
C GLN A 482 -10.78 9.77 -24.18
N GLY A 483 -10.68 9.91 -25.51
CA GLY A 483 -10.59 8.78 -26.42
C GLY A 483 -9.38 7.90 -26.23
N TYR A 484 -8.33 8.39 -25.57
CA TYR A 484 -7.10 7.64 -25.25
C TYR A 484 -7.10 7.06 -23.84
N LEU A 485 -8.06 7.42 -22.97
CA LEU A 485 -8.11 6.91 -21.61
C LEU A 485 -8.59 5.46 -21.56
N VAL A 486 -7.99 4.68 -20.70
CA VAL A 486 -8.35 3.28 -20.41
C VAL A 486 -8.97 3.19 -19.04
N ASN A 487 -10.07 2.44 -18.92
CA ASN A 487 -10.62 2.11 -17.61
C ASN A 487 -9.77 1.02 -16.93
N LEU A 488 -8.79 1.42 -16.14
CA LEU A 488 -7.90 0.52 -15.43
C LEU A 488 -8.63 -0.40 -14.44
N ALA A 489 -9.82 -0.02 -13.97
CA ALA A 489 -10.62 -0.87 -13.09
C ALA A 489 -11.25 -2.07 -13.80
N ALA A 490 -11.45 -2.00 -15.12
CA ALA A 490 -12.01 -3.08 -15.90
C ALA A 490 -11.11 -4.32 -15.96
N SER A 491 -9.80 -4.16 -15.81
CA SER A 491 -8.79 -5.24 -15.79
C SER A 491 -8.26 -5.53 -14.39
N SER A 492 -9.02 -5.25 -13.34
CA SER A 492 -8.56 -5.35 -11.95
C SER A 492 -8.32 -6.78 -11.45
N ARG A 493 -8.84 -7.78 -12.16
CA ARG A 493 -8.74 -9.21 -11.76
C ARG A 493 -7.81 -9.99 -12.71
N PHE A 494 -6.67 -9.40 -13.04
CA PHE A 494 -5.65 -10.08 -13.85
C PHE A 494 -5.05 -11.28 -13.12
N ASN A 495 -4.60 -12.27 -13.90
CA ASN A 495 -3.93 -13.45 -13.38
C ASN A 495 -2.56 -13.11 -12.78
N ILE A 496 -2.13 -13.85 -11.75
CA ILE A 496 -0.83 -13.73 -11.09
C ILE A 496 -0.12 -15.07 -11.06
N ILE A 497 -0.82 -16.15 -10.65
CA ILE A 497 -0.22 -17.48 -10.49
C ILE A 497 -0.28 -18.32 -11.79
N GLU A 498 -0.91 -17.81 -12.79
CA GLU A 498 -1.08 -18.41 -14.14
C GLU A 498 -1.03 -17.32 -15.21
N PRO A 499 -0.79 -17.63 -16.50
CA PRO A 499 -0.73 -16.65 -17.59
C PRO A 499 -2.01 -15.85 -17.80
#